data_1a60c7fa9edf2a69365c244319e66b7a
#
_entry.id   1a60c7fa9edf2a69365c244319e66b7a
#
_cell.length_a   1.000
_cell.length_b   1.000
_cell.length_c   1.000
_cell.angle_alpha   90.00
_cell.angle_beta   90.00
_cell.angle_gamma   90.00
#
_symmetry.space_group_name_H-M   'P 1'
#
loop_
_entity.id
_entity.type
_entity.pdbx_description
1 polymer ?
#
loop_
_entity_poly.entity_id
_entity_poly.type
_entity_poly.pdbx_seq_one_letter_code
_entity_poly.pdbx_strand_id
1 'polypeptide(L)'
;MKILLTGATGFIGQYVAESLINKGIDFVTIGRREPDTNKQHISADLLLIDNFDQIFKTARASHLIHLAWFAEHGKYWSSPLNDKWVKATTQLIEAFCKSGGQGVVVAGTCAEYDWSFGYCREQITPLNPKTLYGLAKDKTRKLAMSVCEQNNVVCSWGRIFYPYGIGEQSQRLVPSLISSFRGEKSPFGVNSNEYRDLIYVHDVAEAFICLLFSGQSGVFNVCSGKPVQISDVVYKIAKLLDSNPRNILDLTTERSGEPNLLIGENLKLKSLGWKSKYTLDTGLEIVVKSLI
;
A
#
# COMPACT_ATOMS: atom_id res chain seq x y z
N MET A 1 -9.14 -8.60 21.34
CA MET A 1 -8.17 -8.55 20.23
C MET A 1 -7.34 -7.27 20.39
N LYS A 2 -6.02 -7.36 20.30
CA LYS A 2 -5.14 -6.20 20.26
C LYS A 2 -4.21 -6.32 19.05
N ILE A 3 -3.99 -5.24 18.33
CA ILE A 3 -3.25 -5.24 17.06
C ILE A 3 -1.88 -4.58 17.27
N LEU A 4 -0.82 -5.15 16.71
CA LEU A 4 0.44 -4.44 16.48
C LEU A 4 0.44 -3.89 15.06
N LEU A 5 0.57 -2.57 14.92
CA LEU A 5 0.61 -1.87 13.64
C LEU A 5 2.03 -1.35 13.38
N THR A 6 2.67 -1.81 12.32
CA THR A 6 3.92 -1.23 11.83
C THR A 6 3.65 -0.27 10.68
N GLY A 7 4.49 0.75 10.52
CA GLY A 7 4.33 1.74 9.44
C GLY A 7 3.18 2.72 9.66
N ALA A 8 2.70 2.92 10.89
CA ALA A 8 1.59 3.80 11.22
C ALA A 8 1.78 5.27 10.80
N THR A 9 3.01 5.76 10.70
CA THR A 9 3.34 7.12 10.22
C THR A 9 3.49 7.23 8.70
N GLY A 10 3.32 6.11 7.97
CA GLY A 10 3.38 6.09 6.51
C GLY A 10 2.04 6.46 5.87
N PHE A 11 2.05 6.69 4.54
CA PHE A 11 0.88 7.10 3.76
C PHE A 11 -0.35 6.23 4.00
N ILE A 12 -0.24 4.90 3.93
CA ILE A 12 -1.37 3.99 4.18
C ILE A 12 -1.60 3.80 5.68
N GLY A 13 -0.52 3.77 6.47
CA GLY A 13 -0.56 3.44 7.89
C GLY A 13 -1.37 4.43 8.73
N GLN A 14 -1.34 5.72 8.41
CA GLN A 14 -2.15 6.74 9.11
C GLN A 14 -3.65 6.48 8.93
N TYR A 15 -4.09 6.06 7.74
CA TYR A 15 -5.50 5.73 7.48
C TYR A 15 -5.93 4.41 8.14
N VAL A 16 -5.02 3.44 8.23
CA VAL A 16 -5.28 2.21 9.01
C VAL A 16 -5.41 2.55 10.50
N ALA A 17 -4.52 3.38 11.05
CA ALA A 17 -4.59 3.82 12.45
C ALA A 17 -5.90 4.58 12.73
N GLU A 18 -6.27 5.54 11.87
CA GLU A 18 -7.52 6.28 11.95
C GLU A 18 -8.75 5.35 11.92
N SER A 19 -8.77 4.39 10.99
CA SER A 19 -9.87 3.45 10.89
C SER A 19 -9.97 2.53 12.11
N LEU A 20 -8.84 2.11 12.70
CA LEU A 20 -8.83 1.35 13.96
C LEU A 20 -9.39 2.18 15.14
N ILE A 21 -9.03 3.48 15.21
CA ILE A 21 -9.57 4.40 16.21
C ILE A 21 -11.09 4.54 16.06
N ASN A 22 -11.56 4.81 14.85
CA ASN A 22 -12.98 5.02 14.54
C ASN A 22 -13.83 3.77 14.84
N LYS A 23 -13.23 2.58 14.76
CA LYS A 23 -13.87 1.30 15.09
C LYS A 23 -13.73 0.90 16.57
N GLY A 24 -13.04 1.71 17.38
CA GLY A 24 -12.79 1.39 18.81
C GLY A 24 -11.88 0.16 19.02
N ILE A 25 -11.04 -0.17 18.03
CA ILE A 25 -10.17 -1.34 18.10
C ILE A 25 -8.87 -0.96 18.83
N ASP A 26 -8.45 -1.79 19.79
CA ASP A 26 -7.20 -1.56 20.53
C ASP A 26 -5.99 -1.95 19.68
N PHE A 27 -4.99 -1.07 19.65
CA PHE A 27 -3.75 -1.31 18.93
C PHE A 27 -2.55 -0.60 19.58
N VAL A 28 -1.38 -1.13 19.27
CA VAL A 28 -0.06 -0.57 19.60
C VAL A 28 0.67 -0.31 18.30
N THR A 29 1.36 0.80 18.20
CA THR A 29 2.20 1.10 17.05
C THR A 29 3.66 0.82 17.33
N ILE A 30 4.42 0.46 16.29
CA ILE A 30 5.87 0.33 16.36
C ILE A 30 6.54 1.00 15.18
N GLY A 31 7.60 1.76 15.43
CA GLY A 31 8.34 2.48 14.40
C GLY A 31 9.30 3.50 14.98
N ARG A 32 10.05 4.16 14.10
CA ARG A 32 11.03 5.18 14.48
C ARG A 32 10.42 6.50 14.96
N ARG A 33 9.19 6.78 14.57
CA ARG A 33 8.45 7.98 14.93
C ARG A 33 7.11 7.58 15.51
N GLU A 34 6.72 8.26 16.56
CA GLU A 34 5.41 8.11 17.16
C GLU A 34 4.35 8.76 16.28
N PRO A 35 3.26 8.07 15.93
CA PRO A 35 2.13 8.68 15.24
C PRO A 35 1.25 9.45 16.23
N ASP A 36 0.56 10.46 15.75
CA ASP A 36 -0.43 11.24 16.53
C ASP A 36 -1.74 10.45 16.67
N THR A 37 -1.75 9.46 17.56
CA THR A 37 -2.90 8.55 17.74
C THR A 37 -3.36 8.42 19.18
N ASN A 38 -2.65 9.01 20.15
CA ASN A 38 -2.88 8.80 21.59
C ASN A 38 -2.91 7.30 21.98
N LYS A 39 -2.21 6.44 21.22
CA LYS A 39 -2.09 5.00 21.45
C LYS A 39 -0.67 4.65 21.91
N GLN A 40 -0.54 3.53 22.59
CA GLN A 40 0.77 3.02 22.98
C GLN A 40 1.70 2.92 21.75
N HIS A 41 2.90 3.47 21.86
CA HIS A 41 3.94 3.40 20.84
C HIS A 41 5.19 2.72 21.36
N ILE A 42 5.79 1.87 20.55
CA ILE A 42 7.09 1.25 20.78
C ILE A 42 8.08 1.90 19.80
N SER A 43 8.98 2.74 20.33
CA SER A 43 10.01 3.39 19.51
C SER A 43 11.09 2.40 19.15
N ALA A 44 11.22 2.05 17.85
CA ALA A 44 12.22 1.11 17.36
C ALA A 44 12.43 1.25 15.85
N ASP A 45 13.66 0.97 15.39
CA ASP A 45 13.94 0.74 13.97
C ASP A 45 13.91 -0.75 13.68
N LEU A 46 12.91 -1.20 12.93
CA LEU A 46 12.70 -2.61 12.60
C LEU A 46 13.89 -3.24 11.84
N LEU A 47 14.71 -2.44 11.18
CA LEU A 47 15.91 -2.92 10.48
C LEU A 47 17.11 -3.15 11.42
N LEU A 48 17.04 -2.67 12.66
CA LEU A 48 18.12 -2.76 13.66
C LEU A 48 17.77 -3.69 14.82
N ILE A 49 16.62 -4.34 14.79
CA ILE A 49 16.18 -5.26 15.86
C ILE A 49 16.74 -6.65 15.58
N ASP A 50 17.53 -7.16 16.48
CA ASP A 50 18.05 -8.52 16.42
C ASP A 50 17.08 -9.55 17.03
N ASN A 51 16.30 -9.14 18.05
CA ASN A 51 15.31 -10.00 18.72
C ASN A 51 13.99 -9.25 18.96
N PHE A 52 12.92 -9.71 18.33
CA PHE A 52 11.57 -9.15 18.44
C PHE A 52 10.78 -9.63 19.68
N ASP A 53 11.27 -10.60 20.47
CA ASP A 53 10.51 -11.21 21.57
C ASP A 53 10.06 -10.17 22.61
N GLN A 54 10.94 -9.20 22.94
CA GLN A 54 10.60 -8.16 23.90
C GLN A 54 9.48 -7.25 23.41
N ILE A 55 9.40 -7.04 22.08
CA ILE A 55 8.35 -6.22 21.46
C ILE A 55 7.00 -6.89 21.67
N PHE A 56 6.89 -8.19 21.41
CA PHE A 56 5.63 -8.90 21.56
C PHE A 56 5.23 -9.08 23.04
N LYS A 57 6.19 -9.25 23.95
CA LYS A 57 5.93 -9.23 25.40
C LYS A 57 5.33 -7.88 25.85
N THR A 58 5.82 -6.78 25.28
CA THR A 58 5.35 -5.43 25.61
C THR A 58 4.01 -5.11 24.92
N ALA A 59 3.91 -5.39 23.64
CA ALA A 59 2.70 -5.11 22.84
C ALA A 59 1.50 -5.96 23.27
N ARG A 60 1.73 -7.22 23.64
CA ARG A 60 0.69 -8.22 23.93
C ARG A 60 -0.38 -8.29 22.83
N ALA A 61 0.06 -8.17 21.58
CA ALA A 61 -0.81 -8.15 20.42
C ALA A 61 -1.12 -9.57 19.96
N SER A 62 -2.39 -9.87 19.73
CA SER A 62 -2.84 -11.11 19.12
C SER A 62 -2.86 -11.07 17.59
N HIS A 63 -2.81 -9.86 16.99
CA HIS A 63 -2.84 -9.65 15.55
C HIS A 63 -1.78 -8.66 15.10
N LEU A 64 -1.31 -8.80 13.85
CA LEU A 64 -0.28 -7.94 13.25
C LEU A 64 -0.77 -7.36 11.93
N ILE A 65 -0.70 -6.03 11.78
CA ILE A 65 -0.78 -5.37 10.47
C ILE A 65 0.61 -4.80 10.15
N HIS A 66 1.25 -5.38 9.14
CA HIS A 66 2.61 -5.00 8.75
C HIS A 66 2.61 -4.19 7.46
N LEU A 67 2.77 -2.86 7.59
CA LEU A 67 2.82 -1.91 6.47
C LEU A 67 4.20 -1.27 6.29
N ALA A 68 5.10 -1.44 7.28
CA ALA A 68 6.43 -0.85 7.23
C ALA A 68 7.26 -1.43 6.09
N TRP A 69 7.80 -0.55 5.26
CA TRP A 69 8.75 -0.84 4.19
C TRP A 69 9.44 0.44 3.76
N PHE A 70 10.61 0.34 3.10
CA PHE A 70 11.23 1.48 2.44
C PHE A 70 10.50 1.79 1.13
N ALA A 71 9.77 2.90 1.07
CA ALA A 71 8.92 3.28 -0.05
C ALA A 71 9.16 4.72 -0.53
N GLU A 72 10.39 5.25 -0.38
CA GLU A 72 10.75 6.57 -0.89
C GLU A 72 10.66 6.58 -2.42
N HIS A 73 9.84 7.52 -2.96
CA HIS A 73 9.56 7.60 -4.39
C HIS A 73 10.84 7.72 -5.22
N GLY A 74 10.90 7.00 -6.32
CA GLY A 74 12.05 6.97 -7.23
C GLY A 74 13.22 6.10 -6.75
N LYS A 75 13.37 5.84 -5.43
CA LYS A 75 14.50 5.11 -4.87
C LYS A 75 14.20 3.65 -4.50
N TYR A 76 12.98 3.35 -4.08
CA TYR A 76 12.65 2.03 -3.52
C TYR A 76 12.74 0.89 -4.55
N TRP A 77 12.57 1.18 -5.83
CA TRP A 77 12.56 0.15 -6.89
C TRP A 77 13.85 -0.68 -6.96
N SER A 78 15.00 -0.04 -6.77
CA SER A 78 16.33 -0.63 -6.86
C SER A 78 17.15 -0.57 -5.58
N SER A 79 16.55 -0.14 -4.47
CA SER A 79 17.27 0.03 -3.21
C SER A 79 17.72 -1.31 -2.61
N PRO A 80 18.99 -1.42 -2.15
CA PRO A 80 19.49 -2.59 -1.43
C PRO A 80 18.83 -2.77 -0.05
N LEU A 81 18.12 -1.75 0.46
CA LEU A 81 17.33 -1.88 1.68
C LEU A 81 16.19 -2.91 1.53
N ASN A 82 15.79 -3.24 0.30
CA ASN A 82 14.77 -4.26 0.08
C ASN A 82 15.16 -5.61 0.69
N ASP A 83 16.43 -6.03 0.57
CA ASP A 83 16.90 -7.29 1.17
C ASP A 83 16.88 -7.24 2.71
N LYS A 84 17.22 -6.08 3.29
CA LYS A 84 17.15 -5.89 4.74
C LYS A 84 15.70 -6.01 5.23
N TRP A 85 14.75 -5.47 4.47
CA TRP A 85 13.33 -5.58 4.78
C TRP A 85 12.80 -7.02 4.66
N VAL A 86 13.29 -7.82 3.71
CA VAL A 86 12.97 -9.26 3.64
C VAL A 86 13.32 -9.92 4.97
N LYS A 87 14.56 -9.72 5.45
CA LYS A 87 15.04 -10.32 6.70
C LYS A 87 14.23 -9.82 7.91
N ALA A 88 14.10 -8.51 8.07
CA ALA A 88 13.41 -7.90 9.21
C ALA A 88 11.93 -8.32 9.28
N THR A 89 11.22 -8.33 8.14
CA THR A 89 9.83 -8.76 8.08
C THR A 89 9.67 -10.24 8.42
N THR A 90 10.54 -11.10 7.90
CA THR A 90 10.51 -12.54 8.21
C THR A 90 10.72 -12.77 9.71
N GLN A 91 11.75 -12.17 10.30
CA GLN A 91 12.04 -12.28 11.72
C GLN A 91 10.90 -11.73 12.61
N LEU A 92 10.30 -10.61 12.21
CA LEU A 92 9.12 -10.04 12.90
C LEU A 92 7.97 -11.06 12.94
N ILE A 93 7.65 -11.68 11.79
CA ILE A 93 6.54 -12.63 11.69
C ILE A 93 6.85 -13.93 12.45
N GLU A 94 8.08 -14.43 12.37
CA GLU A 94 8.53 -15.60 13.16
C GLU A 94 8.36 -15.37 14.67
N ALA A 95 8.81 -14.24 15.17
CA ALA A 95 8.68 -13.88 16.58
C ALA A 95 7.21 -13.67 16.97
N PHE A 96 6.40 -13.07 16.09
CA PHE A 96 4.96 -12.94 16.30
C PHE A 96 4.27 -14.30 16.42
N CYS A 97 4.54 -15.22 15.53
CA CYS A 97 3.98 -16.58 15.59
C CYS A 97 4.40 -17.30 16.88
N LYS A 98 5.70 -17.24 17.25
CA LYS A 98 6.22 -17.83 18.49
C LYS A 98 5.61 -17.23 19.75
N SER A 99 5.19 -15.96 19.71
CA SER A 99 4.53 -15.28 20.83
C SER A 99 3.04 -15.61 21.00
N GLY A 100 2.49 -16.51 20.20
CA GLY A 100 1.08 -16.90 20.21
C GLY A 100 0.18 -15.99 19.35
N GLY A 101 0.75 -15.35 18.33
CA GLY A 101 0.00 -14.57 17.35
C GLY A 101 -1.06 -15.41 16.63
N GLN A 102 -2.18 -14.79 16.29
CA GLN A 102 -3.35 -15.46 15.70
C GLN A 102 -3.55 -15.08 14.22
N GLY A 103 -3.24 -13.84 13.85
CA GLY A 103 -3.46 -13.37 12.48
C GLY A 103 -2.51 -12.26 12.06
N VAL A 104 -2.04 -12.34 10.82
CA VAL A 104 -1.10 -11.39 10.20
C VAL A 104 -1.70 -10.89 8.89
N VAL A 105 -1.66 -9.57 8.68
CA VAL A 105 -1.90 -8.96 7.37
C VAL A 105 -0.67 -8.17 6.95
N VAL A 106 -0.16 -8.43 5.75
CA VAL A 106 1.07 -7.82 5.24
C VAL A 106 0.80 -7.07 3.94
N ALA A 107 1.38 -5.88 3.82
CA ALA A 107 1.35 -5.10 2.59
C ALA A 107 2.26 -5.71 1.51
N GLY A 108 1.64 -6.23 0.46
CA GLY A 108 2.25 -6.63 -0.81
C GLY A 108 2.12 -5.53 -1.86
N THR A 109 2.39 -5.88 -3.13
CA THR A 109 2.38 -4.94 -4.24
C THR A 109 2.01 -5.60 -5.57
N CYS A 110 1.38 -4.87 -6.48
CA CYS A 110 1.17 -5.30 -7.86
C CYS A 110 2.50 -5.51 -8.62
N ALA A 111 3.63 -5.00 -8.11
CA ALA A 111 4.96 -5.20 -8.68
C ALA A 111 5.47 -6.66 -8.54
N GLU A 112 4.76 -7.52 -7.83
CA GLU A 112 5.03 -8.97 -7.77
C GLU A 112 4.61 -9.70 -9.05
N TYR A 113 3.65 -9.15 -9.80
CA TYR A 113 3.13 -9.77 -11.02
C TYR A 113 4.04 -9.59 -12.23
N ASP A 114 3.85 -10.47 -13.20
CA ASP A 114 4.31 -10.23 -14.57
C ASP A 114 3.41 -9.16 -15.22
N TRP A 115 3.94 -7.97 -15.40
CA TRP A 115 3.19 -6.83 -15.94
C TRP A 115 2.78 -6.97 -17.40
N SER A 116 3.39 -7.91 -18.15
CA SER A 116 3.00 -8.17 -19.54
C SER A 116 1.56 -8.66 -19.69
N PHE A 117 0.96 -9.18 -18.60
CA PHE A 117 -0.43 -9.62 -18.58
C PHE A 117 -1.46 -8.48 -18.47
N GLY A 118 -1.06 -7.30 -18.00
CA GLY A 118 -1.92 -6.12 -17.86
C GLY A 118 -3.05 -6.24 -16.85
N TYR A 119 -3.90 -7.27 -16.96
CA TYR A 119 -4.98 -7.57 -16.01
C TYR A 119 -4.57 -8.69 -15.06
N CYS A 120 -4.43 -8.36 -13.78
CA CYS A 120 -3.81 -9.21 -12.77
C CYS A 120 -4.85 -9.92 -11.88
N ARG A 121 -4.81 -11.26 -11.87
CA ARG A 121 -5.63 -12.13 -11.03
C ARG A 121 -4.74 -12.97 -10.12
N GLU A 122 -5.10 -13.08 -8.82
CA GLU A 122 -4.22 -13.65 -7.78
C GLU A 122 -3.77 -15.08 -8.05
N GLN A 123 -4.64 -15.91 -8.65
CA GLN A 123 -4.40 -17.34 -8.87
C GLN A 123 -3.90 -17.67 -10.28
N ILE A 124 -4.06 -16.76 -11.23
CA ILE A 124 -3.85 -17.03 -12.65
C ILE A 124 -2.65 -16.28 -13.22
N THR A 125 -2.51 -14.98 -12.85
CA THR A 125 -1.42 -14.17 -13.39
C THR A 125 -0.08 -14.61 -12.82
N PRO A 126 0.91 -14.94 -13.67
CA PRO A 126 2.24 -15.31 -13.22
C PRO A 126 2.92 -14.22 -12.40
N LEU A 127 3.81 -14.65 -11.51
CA LEU A 127 4.68 -13.76 -10.74
C LEU A 127 6.05 -13.73 -11.41
N ASN A 128 6.40 -12.57 -11.95
CA ASN A 128 7.68 -12.35 -12.63
C ASN A 128 8.14 -10.90 -12.38
N PRO A 129 8.42 -10.55 -11.10
CA PRO A 129 8.79 -9.20 -10.73
C PRO A 129 10.06 -8.75 -11.44
N LYS A 130 10.05 -7.53 -12.01
CA LYS A 130 11.16 -6.97 -12.78
C LYS A 130 12.07 -6.05 -11.97
N THR A 131 11.71 -5.72 -10.73
CA THR A 131 12.44 -4.79 -9.87
C THR A 131 12.91 -5.48 -8.59
N LEU A 132 14.00 -4.99 -7.98
CA LEU A 132 14.45 -5.51 -6.66
C LEU A 132 13.34 -5.40 -5.61
N TYR A 133 12.55 -4.34 -5.64
CA TYR A 133 11.40 -4.19 -4.77
C TYR A 133 10.35 -5.30 -4.96
N GLY A 134 9.94 -5.57 -6.19
CA GLY A 134 8.97 -6.62 -6.50
C GLY A 134 9.50 -8.00 -6.13
N LEU A 135 10.77 -8.31 -6.43
CA LEU A 135 11.46 -9.54 -6.05
C LEU A 135 11.48 -9.72 -4.53
N ALA A 136 11.84 -8.68 -3.79
CA ALA A 136 11.89 -8.70 -2.33
C ALA A 136 10.51 -8.92 -1.72
N LYS A 137 9.48 -8.26 -2.26
CA LYS A 137 8.09 -8.43 -1.81
C LYS A 137 7.59 -9.85 -2.05
N ASP A 138 7.81 -10.43 -3.24
CA ASP A 138 7.41 -11.82 -3.52
C ASP A 138 8.17 -12.84 -2.65
N LYS A 139 9.49 -12.61 -2.44
CA LYS A 139 10.29 -13.43 -1.52
C LYS A 139 9.74 -13.35 -0.09
N THR A 140 9.44 -12.15 0.39
CA THR A 140 8.86 -11.93 1.72
C THR A 140 7.51 -12.62 1.85
N ARG A 141 6.65 -12.52 0.82
CA ARG A 141 5.36 -13.21 0.78
C ARG A 141 5.51 -14.71 0.99
N LYS A 142 6.40 -15.33 0.22
CA LYS A 142 6.64 -16.79 0.32
C LYS A 142 7.10 -17.19 1.71
N LEU A 143 8.05 -16.44 2.30
CA LEU A 143 8.56 -16.71 3.63
C LEU A 143 7.49 -16.47 4.71
N ALA A 144 6.79 -15.35 4.67
CA ALA A 144 5.75 -15.00 5.62
C ALA A 144 4.61 -16.03 5.65
N MET A 145 4.11 -16.42 4.47
CA MET A 145 3.04 -17.42 4.36
C MET A 145 3.50 -18.79 4.86
N SER A 146 4.72 -19.23 4.53
CA SER A 146 5.27 -20.50 5.02
C SER A 146 5.45 -20.52 6.54
N VAL A 147 5.98 -19.43 7.12
CA VAL A 147 6.15 -19.31 8.58
C VAL A 147 4.79 -19.36 9.29
N CYS A 148 3.81 -18.61 8.79
CA CYS A 148 2.47 -18.59 9.38
C CYS A 148 1.78 -19.96 9.27
N GLU A 149 1.87 -20.63 8.12
CA GLU A 149 1.31 -21.97 7.91
C GLU A 149 1.88 -22.98 8.89
N GLN A 150 3.21 -23.02 9.07
CA GLN A 150 3.89 -23.91 10.01
C GLN A 150 3.49 -23.68 11.47
N ASN A 151 3.02 -22.48 11.81
CA ASN A 151 2.59 -22.10 13.16
C ASN A 151 1.06 -22.01 13.32
N ASN A 152 0.27 -22.42 12.32
CA ASN A 152 -1.19 -22.33 12.30
C ASN A 152 -1.71 -20.89 12.53
N VAL A 153 -1.02 -19.88 12.02
CA VAL A 153 -1.38 -18.46 12.07
C VAL A 153 -2.02 -18.05 10.74
N VAL A 154 -3.15 -17.36 10.80
CA VAL A 154 -3.78 -16.80 9.61
C VAL A 154 -2.89 -15.73 8.98
N CYS A 155 -2.61 -15.84 7.66
CA CYS A 155 -1.77 -14.89 6.96
C CYS A 155 -2.45 -14.37 5.68
N SER A 156 -2.80 -13.10 5.67
CA SER A 156 -3.32 -12.40 4.49
C SER A 156 -2.26 -11.50 3.88
N TRP A 157 -2.05 -11.60 2.58
CA TRP A 157 -1.11 -10.79 1.80
C TRP A 157 -1.88 -9.87 0.85
N GLY A 158 -1.90 -8.57 1.13
CA GLY A 158 -2.62 -7.57 0.33
C GLY A 158 -1.74 -6.95 -0.76
N ARG A 159 -1.87 -7.36 -2.03
CA ARG A 159 -1.19 -6.73 -3.17
C ARG A 159 -1.83 -5.40 -3.50
N ILE A 160 -1.20 -4.31 -3.09
CA ILE A 160 -1.69 -2.95 -3.32
C ILE A 160 -1.34 -2.53 -4.74
N PHE A 161 -2.32 -1.94 -5.45
CA PHE A 161 -2.11 -1.34 -6.76
C PHE A 161 -1.66 0.13 -6.60
N TYR A 162 -2.28 1.10 -7.25
CA TYR A 162 -1.83 2.50 -7.21
C TYR A 162 -2.64 3.32 -6.20
N PRO A 163 -2.25 3.36 -4.92
CA PRO A 163 -2.95 4.15 -3.92
C PRO A 163 -2.68 5.64 -4.13
N TYR A 164 -3.72 6.46 -4.02
CA TYR A 164 -3.63 7.92 -4.03
C TYR A 164 -4.49 8.52 -2.90
N GLY A 165 -4.17 9.73 -2.48
CA GLY A 165 -4.94 10.39 -1.43
C GLY A 165 -4.16 11.48 -0.70
N ILE A 166 -4.77 12.05 0.36
CA ILE A 166 -4.13 13.06 1.20
C ILE A 166 -2.93 12.45 1.93
N GLY A 167 -1.82 13.16 1.97
CA GLY A 167 -0.58 12.68 2.59
C GLY A 167 0.29 11.81 1.68
N GLU A 168 -0.08 11.66 0.41
CA GLU A 168 0.79 11.06 -0.60
C GLU A 168 2.04 11.91 -0.83
N GLN A 169 3.18 11.27 -1.14
CA GLN A 169 4.43 11.99 -1.41
C GLN A 169 4.27 12.95 -2.58
N SER A 170 4.78 14.18 -2.44
CA SER A 170 4.62 15.28 -3.41
C SER A 170 5.12 14.99 -4.83
N GLN A 171 6.03 14.01 -4.97
CA GLN A 171 6.58 13.57 -6.27
C GLN A 171 5.70 12.56 -7.01
N ARG A 172 4.66 12.05 -6.37
CA ARG A 172 3.71 11.11 -7.00
C ARG A 172 2.77 11.85 -7.95
N LEU A 173 2.09 11.08 -8.81
CA LEU A 173 1.31 11.61 -9.92
C LEU A 173 0.28 12.67 -9.49
N VAL A 174 -0.64 12.31 -8.58
CA VAL A 174 -1.76 13.19 -8.20
C VAL A 174 -1.28 14.47 -7.53
N PRO A 175 -0.42 14.45 -6.49
CA PRO A 175 0.12 15.68 -5.91
C PRO A 175 0.94 16.52 -6.89
N SER A 176 1.75 15.87 -7.75
CA SER A 176 2.55 16.58 -8.76
C SER A 176 1.70 17.31 -9.79
N LEU A 177 0.59 16.71 -10.23
CA LEU A 177 -0.36 17.36 -11.15
C LEU A 177 -1.03 18.57 -10.49
N ILE A 178 -1.48 18.42 -9.24
CA ILE A 178 -2.11 19.53 -8.50
C ILE A 178 -1.13 20.69 -8.34
N SER A 179 0.10 20.43 -7.88
CA SER A 179 1.13 21.46 -7.72
C SER A 179 1.51 22.14 -9.05
N SER A 180 1.52 21.38 -10.15
CA SER A 180 1.81 21.94 -11.48
C SER A 180 0.68 22.84 -11.97
N PHE A 181 -0.59 22.41 -11.85
CA PHE A 181 -1.74 23.24 -12.23
C PHE A 181 -1.93 24.49 -11.36
N ARG A 182 -1.41 24.46 -10.14
CA ARG A 182 -1.35 25.64 -9.25
C ARG A 182 -0.17 26.56 -9.51
N GLY A 183 0.72 26.21 -10.44
CA GLY A 183 1.92 26.98 -10.74
C GLY A 183 3.06 26.84 -9.71
N GLU A 184 2.94 25.92 -8.75
CA GLU A 184 3.93 25.66 -7.69
C GLU A 184 5.09 24.80 -8.21
N LYS A 185 4.88 24.12 -9.32
CA LYS A 185 5.84 23.23 -10.00
C LYS A 185 5.73 23.42 -11.51
N SER A 186 6.86 23.39 -12.19
CA SER A 186 6.89 23.41 -13.66
C SER A 186 6.08 22.22 -14.24
N PRO A 187 5.37 22.42 -15.37
CA PRO A 187 4.73 21.34 -16.10
C PRO A 187 5.73 20.22 -16.45
N PHE A 188 5.24 18.98 -16.48
CA PHE A 188 6.04 17.79 -16.73
C PHE A 188 5.28 16.80 -17.60
N GLY A 189 6.01 15.98 -18.37
CA GLY A 189 5.41 14.95 -19.20
C GLY A 189 4.91 13.75 -18.39
N VAL A 190 3.77 13.21 -18.81
CA VAL A 190 3.20 11.97 -18.31
C VAL A 190 2.96 10.99 -19.48
N ASN A 191 2.99 9.68 -19.22
CA ASN A 191 2.51 8.73 -20.22
C ASN A 191 0.97 8.70 -20.19
N SER A 192 0.38 9.61 -20.95
CA SER A 192 -1.07 9.90 -20.92
C SER A 192 -1.94 8.74 -21.40
N ASN A 193 -1.38 7.82 -22.21
CA ASN A 193 -2.10 6.70 -22.83
C ASN A 193 -2.14 5.45 -21.94
N GLU A 194 -1.40 5.43 -20.84
CA GLU A 194 -1.38 4.28 -19.93
C GLU A 194 -2.63 4.19 -19.06
N TYR A 195 -3.00 2.95 -18.73
CA TYR A 195 -4.10 2.64 -17.81
C TYR A 195 -3.56 2.10 -16.49
N ARG A 196 -4.02 2.66 -15.38
CA ARG A 196 -3.66 2.24 -14.03
C ARG A 196 -4.91 2.01 -13.18
N ASP A 197 -4.78 1.13 -12.20
CA ASP A 197 -5.81 0.87 -11.19
C ASP A 197 -5.56 1.81 -10.00
N LEU A 198 -6.13 3.00 -10.05
CA LEU A 198 -6.06 3.96 -8.96
C LEU A 198 -7.08 3.63 -7.87
N ILE A 199 -6.64 3.53 -6.64
CA ILE A 199 -7.48 3.26 -5.47
C ILE A 199 -7.28 4.34 -4.41
N TYR A 200 -8.38 4.89 -3.87
CA TYR A 200 -8.27 5.87 -2.81
C TYR A 200 -7.72 5.23 -1.52
N VAL A 201 -6.78 5.91 -0.86
CA VAL A 201 -6.01 5.33 0.25
C VAL A 201 -6.87 4.86 1.42
N HIS A 202 -8.00 5.51 1.67
CA HIS A 202 -8.93 5.07 2.70
C HIS A 202 -9.54 3.69 2.39
N ASP A 203 -9.86 3.41 1.12
CA ASP A 203 -10.33 2.09 0.69
C ASP A 203 -9.25 1.01 0.84
N VAL A 204 -7.96 1.39 0.68
CA VAL A 204 -6.84 0.50 0.98
C VAL A 204 -6.79 0.17 2.47
N ALA A 205 -6.93 1.16 3.34
CA ALA A 205 -6.95 0.94 4.80
C ALA A 205 -8.09 0.02 5.22
N GLU A 206 -9.30 0.26 4.73
CA GLU A 206 -10.47 -0.61 5.00
C GLU A 206 -10.28 -2.03 4.45
N ALA A 207 -9.56 -2.20 3.33
CA ALA A 207 -9.21 -3.52 2.81
C ALA A 207 -8.30 -4.28 3.78
N PHE A 208 -7.27 -3.63 4.35
CA PHE A 208 -6.38 -4.27 5.34
C PHE A 208 -7.12 -4.67 6.62
N ILE A 209 -8.05 -3.85 7.06
CA ILE A 209 -8.91 -4.17 8.20
C ILE A 209 -9.86 -5.33 7.88
N CYS A 210 -10.48 -5.32 6.69
CA CYS A 210 -11.32 -6.42 6.23
C CYS A 210 -10.53 -7.74 6.16
N LEU A 211 -9.31 -7.73 5.62
CA LEU A 211 -8.44 -8.89 5.56
C LEU A 211 -8.13 -9.43 6.96
N LEU A 212 -7.83 -8.56 7.92
CA LEU A 212 -7.54 -8.97 9.29
C LEU A 212 -8.72 -9.68 9.94
N PHE A 213 -9.93 -9.14 9.76
CA PHE A 213 -11.14 -9.69 10.36
C PHE A 213 -11.73 -10.88 9.61
N SER A 214 -11.31 -11.11 8.37
CA SER A 214 -11.84 -12.22 7.56
C SER A 214 -11.44 -13.60 8.09
N GLY A 215 -10.34 -13.69 8.83
CA GLY A 215 -9.76 -14.98 9.24
C GLY A 215 -9.29 -15.85 8.06
N GLN A 216 -9.10 -15.26 6.87
CA GLN A 216 -8.74 -16.00 5.67
C GLN A 216 -7.25 -15.84 5.35
N SER A 217 -6.57 -16.98 5.16
CA SER A 217 -5.20 -16.98 4.63
C SER A 217 -5.20 -16.87 3.11
N GLY A 218 -4.17 -16.20 2.57
CA GLY A 218 -3.96 -16.15 1.13
C GLY A 218 -3.56 -14.76 0.61
N VAL A 219 -3.52 -14.66 -0.71
CA VAL A 219 -3.17 -13.43 -1.42
C VAL A 219 -4.44 -12.76 -1.94
N PHE A 220 -4.51 -11.44 -1.81
CA PHE A 220 -5.66 -10.63 -2.20
C PHE A 220 -5.18 -9.36 -2.93
N ASN A 221 -5.78 -9.05 -4.06
CA ASN A 221 -5.55 -7.77 -4.73
C ASN A 221 -6.31 -6.66 -4.00
N VAL A 222 -5.58 -5.64 -3.59
CA VAL A 222 -6.13 -4.42 -3.00
C VAL A 222 -6.12 -3.34 -4.07
N CYS A 223 -7.22 -3.26 -4.82
CA CYS A 223 -7.35 -2.45 -6.02
C CYS A 223 -8.81 -2.02 -6.24
N SER A 224 -9.03 -1.00 -7.07
CA SER A 224 -10.39 -0.57 -7.44
C SER A 224 -11.06 -1.54 -8.40
N GLY A 225 -10.28 -2.24 -9.20
CA GLY A 225 -10.72 -3.10 -10.30
C GLY A 225 -11.18 -2.31 -11.53
N LYS A 226 -10.87 -1.02 -11.61
CA LYS A 226 -11.29 -0.13 -12.70
C LYS A 226 -10.07 0.44 -13.43
N PRO A 227 -9.99 0.27 -14.75
CA PRO A 227 -8.98 0.94 -15.56
C PRO A 227 -9.24 2.45 -15.60
N VAL A 228 -8.20 3.23 -15.27
CA VAL A 228 -8.22 4.69 -15.38
C VAL A 228 -7.09 5.09 -16.32
N GLN A 229 -7.39 5.80 -17.40
CA GLN A 229 -6.38 6.36 -18.28
C GLN A 229 -5.71 7.55 -17.59
N ILE A 230 -4.39 7.68 -17.72
CA ILE A 230 -3.67 8.78 -17.05
C ILE A 230 -4.12 10.14 -17.56
N SER A 231 -4.47 10.26 -18.86
CA SER A 231 -5.10 11.48 -19.42
C SER A 231 -6.37 11.89 -18.68
N ASP A 232 -7.23 10.92 -18.28
CA ASP A 232 -8.47 11.22 -17.56
C ASP A 232 -8.18 11.84 -16.19
N VAL A 233 -7.12 11.38 -15.51
CA VAL A 233 -6.69 11.97 -14.24
C VAL A 233 -6.25 13.42 -14.44
N VAL A 234 -5.49 13.69 -15.51
CA VAL A 234 -5.05 15.05 -15.87
C VAL A 234 -6.23 15.95 -16.15
N TYR A 235 -7.20 15.51 -16.98
CA TYR A 235 -8.41 16.28 -17.29
C TYR A 235 -9.26 16.58 -16.05
N LYS A 236 -9.44 15.58 -15.17
CA LYS A 236 -10.24 15.75 -13.94
C LYS A 236 -9.61 16.75 -12.97
N ILE A 237 -8.31 16.66 -12.73
CA ILE A 237 -7.61 17.60 -11.82
C ILE A 237 -7.58 19.00 -12.44
N ALA A 238 -7.28 19.11 -13.75
CA ALA A 238 -7.31 20.41 -14.44
C ALA A 238 -8.69 21.10 -14.32
N LYS A 239 -9.77 20.33 -14.53
CA LYS A 239 -11.15 20.82 -14.37
C LYS A 239 -11.44 21.28 -12.95
N LEU A 240 -11.00 20.54 -11.92
CA LEU A 240 -11.21 20.92 -10.52
C LEU A 240 -10.47 22.19 -10.13
N LEU A 241 -9.38 22.53 -10.83
CA LEU A 241 -8.53 23.70 -10.58
C LEU A 241 -8.72 24.83 -11.61
N ASP A 242 -9.73 24.72 -12.47
CA ASP A 242 -9.97 25.67 -13.59
C ASP A 242 -8.71 25.96 -14.42
N SER A 243 -7.95 24.90 -14.74
CA SER A 243 -6.66 24.96 -15.41
C SER A 243 -6.69 24.28 -16.78
N ASN A 244 -5.72 24.60 -17.65
CA ASN A 244 -5.64 24.00 -18.98
C ASN A 244 -4.91 22.65 -18.95
N PRO A 245 -5.57 21.52 -19.24
CA PRO A 245 -4.95 20.18 -19.22
C PRO A 245 -3.82 20.03 -20.25
N ARG A 246 -3.80 20.83 -21.33
CA ARG A 246 -2.75 20.79 -22.37
C ARG A 246 -1.38 21.17 -21.83
N ASN A 247 -1.30 21.95 -20.74
CA ASN A 247 -0.03 22.27 -20.08
C ASN A 247 0.77 21.01 -19.69
N ILE A 248 0.08 19.88 -19.48
CA ILE A 248 0.68 18.57 -19.16
C ILE A 248 0.59 17.63 -20.36
N LEU A 249 -0.57 17.54 -21.03
CA LEU A 249 -0.81 16.53 -22.08
C LEU A 249 0.04 16.76 -23.32
N ASP A 250 0.34 18.01 -23.67
CA ASP A 250 1.21 18.34 -24.82
C ASP A 250 2.70 17.97 -24.55
N LEU A 251 3.04 17.66 -23.27
CA LEU A 251 4.35 17.18 -22.87
C LEU A 251 4.40 15.65 -22.69
N THR A 252 3.43 14.92 -23.25
CA THR A 252 3.36 13.46 -23.14
C THR A 252 4.69 12.79 -23.48
N THR A 253 5.12 11.89 -22.59
CA THR A 253 6.36 11.12 -22.73
C THR A 253 6.06 9.63 -22.58
N GLU A 254 6.59 8.83 -23.51
CA GLU A 254 6.58 7.37 -23.33
C GLU A 254 7.70 6.94 -22.39
N ARG A 255 7.39 6.02 -21.48
CA ARG A 255 8.37 5.42 -20.57
C ARG A 255 8.60 3.98 -21.00
N SER A 256 9.82 3.65 -21.40
CA SER A 256 10.18 2.28 -21.72
C SER A 256 10.12 1.38 -20.47
N GLY A 257 9.57 0.17 -20.64
CA GLY A 257 9.51 -0.84 -19.59
C GLY A 257 8.32 -0.74 -18.62
N GLU A 258 7.46 0.28 -18.73
CA GLU A 258 6.17 0.33 -18.03
C GLU A 258 5.08 -0.33 -18.88
N PRO A 259 4.13 -1.07 -18.29
CA PRO A 259 3.03 -1.69 -19.04
C PRO A 259 1.99 -0.64 -19.43
N ASN A 260 1.40 -0.78 -20.63
CA ASN A 260 0.30 0.10 -21.06
C ASN A 260 -0.95 -0.06 -20.19
N LEU A 261 -1.14 -1.23 -19.59
CA LEU A 261 -2.26 -1.56 -18.72
C LEU A 261 -1.73 -2.26 -17.47
N LEU A 262 -2.16 -1.83 -16.28
CA LEU A 262 -1.92 -2.57 -15.05
C LEU A 262 -3.09 -2.40 -14.08
N ILE A 263 -3.97 -3.40 -14.07
CA ILE A 263 -5.27 -3.42 -13.37
C ILE A 263 -5.37 -4.73 -12.57
N GLY A 264 -5.98 -4.67 -11.39
CA GLY A 264 -6.23 -5.85 -10.56
C GLY A 264 -7.69 -6.31 -10.62
N GLU A 265 -7.93 -7.61 -10.55
CA GLU A 265 -9.22 -8.17 -10.19
C GLU A 265 -9.36 -8.15 -8.67
N ASN A 266 -10.47 -7.68 -8.13
CA ASN A 266 -10.71 -7.59 -6.68
C ASN A 266 -11.89 -8.46 -6.20
N LEU A 267 -12.32 -9.42 -6.99
CA LEU A 267 -13.47 -10.29 -6.66
C LEU A 267 -13.24 -11.08 -5.38
N LYS A 268 -12.01 -11.56 -5.19
CA LYS A 268 -11.63 -12.31 -4.00
C LYS A 268 -11.72 -11.44 -2.73
N LEU A 269 -11.28 -10.19 -2.78
CA LEU A 269 -11.40 -9.26 -1.66
C LEU A 269 -12.88 -8.87 -1.42
N LYS A 270 -13.64 -8.65 -2.48
CA LYS A 270 -15.09 -8.38 -2.40
C LYS A 270 -15.87 -9.53 -1.78
N SER A 271 -15.49 -10.78 -2.02
CA SER A 271 -16.15 -11.95 -1.42
C SER A 271 -16.01 -11.99 0.09
N LEU A 272 -15.05 -11.26 0.67
CA LEU A 272 -14.90 -11.07 2.12
C LEU A 272 -15.78 -9.95 2.70
N GLY A 273 -16.60 -9.31 1.86
CA GLY A 273 -17.48 -8.21 2.27
C GLY A 273 -16.89 -6.80 2.08
N TRP A 274 -15.64 -6.69 1.63
CA TRP A 274 -15.06 -5.38 1.33
C TRP A 274 -15.73 -4.72 0.12
N LYS A 275 -15.94 -3.41 0.22
CA LYS A 275 -16.47 -2.57 -0.87
C LYS A 275 -15.70 -1.27 -0.93
N SER A 276 -15.27 -0.87 -2.12
CA SER A 276 -14.74 0.49 -2.34
C SER A 276 -15.86 1.51 -2.08
N LYS A 277 -15.55 2.53 -1.29
CA LYS A 277 -16.46 3.63 -0.97
C LYS A 277 -16.25 4.86 -1.83
N TYR A 278 -15.03 5.00 -2.40
CA TYR A 278 -14.65 6.18 -3.17
C TYR A 278 -14.53 5.86 -4.65
N THR A 279 -15.11 6.74 -5.47
CA THR A 279 -14.83 6.79 -6.90
C THR A 279 -13.57 7.61 -7.16
N LEU A 280 -13.01 7.54 -8.37
CA LEU A 280 -11.91 8.41 -8.76
C LEU A 280 -12.28 9.88 -8.58
N ASP A 281 -13.48 10.27 -9.02
CA ASP A 281 -13.95 11.67 -8.95
C ASP A 281 -14.03 12.16 -7.51
N THR A 282 -14.70 11.42 -6.63
CA THR A 282 -14.83 11.80 -5.22
C THR A 282 -13.48 11.83 -4.51
N GLY A 283 -12.59 10.90 -4.79
CA GLY A 283 -11.25 10.88 -4.21
C GLY A 283 -10.39 12.05 -4.67
N LEU A 284 -10.41 12.39 -5.96
CA LEU A 284 -9.68 13.55 -6.49
C LEU A 284 -10.22 14.87 -5.95
N GLU A 285 -11.54 15.03 -5.83
CA GLU A 285 -12.15 16.21 -5.22
C GLU A 285 -11.68 16.40 -3.77
N ILE A 286 -11.64 15.32 -2.97
CA ILE A 286 -11.16 15.38 -1.59
C ILE A 286 -9.70 15.83 -1.55
N VAL A 287 -8.83 15.24 -2.40
CA VAL A 287 -7.41 15.59 -2.41
C VAL A 287 -7.20 17.04 -2.85
N VAL A 288 -7.86 17.49 -3.92
CA VAL A 288 -7.75 18.87 -4.39
C VAL A 288 -8.20 19.85 -3.30
N LYS A 289 -9.37 19.62 -2.69
CA LYS A 289 -9.90 20.48 -1.61
C LYS A 289 -9.00 20.56 -0.37
N SER A 290 -8.24 19.49 -0.08
CA SER A 290 -7.34 19.46 1.09
C SER A 290 -6.05 20.25 0.88
N LEU A 291 -5.72 20.60 -0.37
CA LEU A 291 -4.50 21.30 -0.74
C LEU A 291 -4.77 22.77 -1.14
N ILE A 292 -6.03 23.19 -1.18
CA ILE A 292 -6.47 24.58 -1.36
C ILE A 292 -6.66 25.23 0.01
#